data_209dbbc94439c638c20c1d657787fe65
#
_entry.id   209dbbc94439c638c20c1d657787fe65
#
_cell.length_a   1.000
_cell.length_b   1.000
_cell.length_c   1.000
_cell.angle_alpha   90.00
_cell.angle_beta   90.00
_cell.angle_gamma   90.00
#
_symmetry.space_group_name_H-M   'P 1'
#
loop_
_entity.id
_entity.type
_entity.pdbx_description
1 polymer ?
#
loop_
_entity_poly.entity_id
_entity_poly.type
_entity_poly.pdbx_seq_one_letter_code
_entity_poly.pdbx_strand_id
1 'polypeptide(L)'
;MNRERRRWQSLESAILNPPAVTTRRNGAMKVQQAYQEWAATYDSDRNLTRDLDQQVTLTVLGGLRFDSALEVGCGTGKNTALLAGIARTVHAIDYSAAMIARAKEKSPFDNVVFTLADINQIWPCPDRAANLVTCNLVLEHIEELSFIFAEAARVLATGGRLFVSELHPFRQYLGTQARFDRDQETRTIEAFVHNVTDFTDAAAQNGLSMQSIKEWWHEEDVDKPPRLISFLFAKPG
;
A
#
# COMPACT_ATOMS: atom_id res chain seq x y z
N MET A 1 -36.56 -18.09 -26.09
CA MET A 1 -35.66 -17.14 -25.39
C MET A 1 -34.35 -17.13 -26.15
N ASN A 2 -34.01 -16.03 -26.80
CA ASN A 2 -33.09 -15.90 -27.93
C ASN A 2 -31.62 -16.09 -27.47
N ARG A 3 -30.79 -16.79 -28.27
CA ARG A 3 -29.34 -17.02 -28.04
C ARG A 3 -28.57 -15.71 -27.82
N GLU A 4 -28.97 -14.63 -28.45
CA GLU A 4 -28.37 -13.31 -28.31
C GLU A 4 -28.58 -12.71 -26.89
N ARG A 5 -29.78 -12.82 -26.31
CA ARG A 5 -30.04 -12.37 -24.93
C ARG A 5 -29.18 -13.05 -23.90
N ARG A 6 -28.92 -14.35 -24.06
CA ARG A 6 -28.00 -15.10 -23.15
C ARG A 6 -26.55 -14.65 -23.32
N ARG A 7 -26.14 -14.31 -24.54
CA ARG A 7 -24.78 -13.82 -24.82
C ARG A 7 -24.55 -12.44 -24.21
N TRP A 8 -25.53 -11.54 -24.26
CA TRP A 8 -25.48 -10.24 -23.62
C TRP A 8 -25.47 -10.35 -22.09
N GLN A 9 -26.32 -11.20 -21.49
CA GLN A 9 -26.32 -11.42 -20.04
C GLN A 9 -25.01 -12.05 -19.55
N SER A 10 -24.37 -12.91 -20.34
CA SER A 10 -23.05 -13.46 -20.03
C SER A 10 -21.94 -12.42 -20.13
N LEU A 11 -22.01 -11.49 -21.09
CA LEU A 11 -21.08 -10.38 -21.23
C LEU A 11 -21.27 -9.33 -20.13
N GLU A 12 -22.52 -8.99 -19.79
CA GLU A 12 -22.83 -8.10 -18.66
C GLU A 12 -22.30 -8.67 -17.33
N SER A 13 -22.51 -9.97 -17.10
CA SER A 13 -21.97 -10.62 -15.89
C SER A 13 -20.43 -10.63 -15.85
N ALA A 14 -19.76 -10.81 -16.99
CA ALA A 14 -18.31 -10.76 -17.07
C ALA A 14 -17.74 -9.34 -16.99
N ILE A 15 -18.52 -8.33 -17.41
CA ILE A 15 -18.15 -6.91 -17.28
C ILE A 15 -18.36 -6.42 -15.84
N LEU A 16 -19.45 -6.85 -15.19
CA LEU A 16 -19.79 -6.45 -13.82
C LEU A 16 -19.00 -7.20 -12.76
N ASN A 17 -18.50 -8.40 -13.08
CA ASN A 17 -17.67 -9.22 -12.20
C ASN A 17 -16.50 -9.81 -13.03
N PRO A 18 -15.50 -9.02 -13.40
CA PRO A 18 -14.32 -9.57 -14.05
C PRO A 18 -13.67 -10.60 -13.11
N PRO A 19 -13.20 -11.73 -13.64
CA PRO A 19 -12.49 -12.69 -12.80
C PRO A 19 -11.27 -11.99 -12.18
N ALA A 20 -11.08 -12.18 -10.88
CA ALA A 20 -9.89 -11.70 -10.19
C ALA A 20 -8.65 -12.19 -10.95
N VAL A 21 -7.86 -11.25 -11.49
CA VAL A 21 -6.61 -11.59 -12.18
C VAL A 21 -5.58 -11.90 -11.11
N THR A 22 -5.62 -13.10 -10.59
CA THR A 22 -4.57 -13.61 -9.71
C THR A 22 -3.35 -13.93 -10.57
N THR A 23 -2.37 -13.04 -10.58
CA THR A 23 -1.06 -13.30 -11.20
C THR A 23 -0.19 -14.14 -10.27
N ARG A 24 -0.70 -15.28 -9.78
CA ARG A 24 0.15 -16.29 -9.12
C ARG A 24 1.10 -16.84 -10.18
N ARG A 25 2.27 -16.23 -10.32
CA ARG A 25 3.34 -16.84 -11.10
C ARG A 25 3.92 -17.98 -10.29
N ASN A 26 3.92 -19.19 -10.86
CA ASN A 26 4.60 -20.36 -10.26
C ASN A 26 6.05 -19.97 -9.96
N GLY A 27 6.46 -20.07 -8.67
CA GLY A 27 7.80 -19.74 -8.20
C GLY A 27 7.97 -18.40 -7.48
N ALA A 28 6.89 -17.59 -7.28
CA ALA A 28 6.97 -16.39 -6.45
C ALA A 28 7.22 -16.75 -4.97
N MET A 29 8.08 -15.97 -4.32
CA MET A 29 8.38 -16.13 -2.89
C MET A 29 7.22 -15.62 -2.03
N LYS A 30 7.02 -16.25 -0.87
CA LYS A 30 6.11 -15.71 0.15
C LYS A 30 6.61 -14.36 0.63
N VAL A 31 5.71 -13.42 0.81
CA VAL A 31 5.98 -12.00 1.14
C VAL A 31 6.94 -11.87 2.33
N GLN A 32 6.63 -12.49 3.46
CA GLN A 32 7.47 -12.37 4.67
C GLN A 32 8.92 -12.82 4.43
N GLN A 33 9.09 -13.99 3.81
CA GLN A 33 10.42 -14.53 3.53
C GLN A 33 11.19 -13.62 2.56
N ALA A 34 10.54 -13.13 1.52
CA ALA A 34 11.15 -12.25 0.52
C ALA A 34 11.69 -10.97 1.16
N TYR A 35 10.87 -10.28 1.97
CA TYR A 35 11.29 -9.05 2.65
C TYR A 35 12.31 -9.29 3.77
N GLN A 36 12.26 -10.45 4.43
CA GLN A 36 13.30 -10.85 5.39
C GLN A 36 14.67 -10.97 4.69
N GLU A 37 14.69 -11.54 3.49
CA GLU A 37 15.92 -11.73 2.71
C GLU A 37 16.38 -10.43 2.03
N TRP A 38 15.45 -9.60 1.55
CA TRP A 38 15.75 -8.37 0.84
C TRP A 38 16.22 -7.23 1.74
N ALA A 39 15.88 -7.26 3.03
CA ALA A 39 16.17 -6.18 3.99
C ALA A 39 17.62 -5.70 3.98
N ALA A 40 18.60 -6.59 3.69
CA ALA A 40 20.02 -6.24 3.68
C ALA A 40 20.40 -5.23 2.58
N THR A 41 19.79 -5.33 1.39
CA THR A 41 20.10 -4.49 0.21
C THR A 41 18.96 -3.54 -0.15
N TYR A 42 17.82 -3.65 0.53
CA TYR A 42 16.60 -2.94 0.19
C TYR A 42 16.80 -1.44 -0.05
N ASP A 43 17.56 -0.77 0.78
CA ASP A 43 17.78 0.68 0.67
C ASP A 43 18.85 1.06 -0.36
N SER A 44 19.80 0.16 -0.66
CA SER A 44 20.86 0.39 -1.64
C SER A 44 20.45 0.08 -3.07
N ASP A 45 19.44 -0.77 -3.26
CA ASP A 45 18.94 -1.12 -4.57
C ASP A 45 18.20 0.08 -5.18
N ARG A 46 18.59 0.48 -6.40
CA ARG A 46 17.90 1.55 -7.14
C ARG A 46 16.45 1.13 -7.42
N ASN A 47 15.48 1.91 -6.96
CA ASN A 47 14.07 1.62 -7.15
C ASN A 47 13.23 2.88 -7.35
N LEU A 48 12.97 3.20 -8.62
CA LEU A 48 12.21 4.39 -9.03
C LEU A 48 10.79 4.44 -8.43
N THR A 49 10.20 3.28 -8.13
CA THR A 49 8.86 3.21 -7.52
C THR A 49 8.89 3.69 -6.09
N ARG A 50 9.86 3.23 -5.30
CA ARG A 50 10.04 3.68 -3.90
C ARG A 50 10.48 5.14 -3.80
N ASP A 51 11.31 5.59 -4.77
CA ASP A 51 11.78 6.98 -4.78
C ASP A 51 10.63 7.93 -5.11
N LEU A 52 9.81 7.57 -6.09
CA LEU A 52 8.61 8.32 -6.42
C LEU A 52 7.59 8.29 -5.26
N ASP A 53 7.39 7.14 -4.60
CA ASP A 53 6.45 7.02 -3.47
C ASP A 53 6.80 7.98 -2.34
N GLN A 54 8.08 8.13 -2.00
CA GLN A 54 8.51 9.09 -0.99
C GLN A 54 8.19 10.54 -1.40
N GLN A 55 8.40 10.90 -2.67
CA GLN A 55 8.08 12.23 -3.21
C GLN A 55 6.56 12.48 -3.20
N VAL A 56 5.77 11.47 -3.58
CA VAL A 56 4.30 11.52 -3.56
C VAL A 56 3.80 11.73 -2.12
N THR A 57 4.30 10.94 -1.18
CA THR A 57 3.93 11.03 0.24
C THR A 57 4.26 12.43 0.81
N LEU A 58 5.45 12.95 0.51
CA LEU A 58 5.84 14.30 0.88
C LEU A 58 4.93 15.36 0.24
N THR A 59 4.61 15.21 -1.04
CA THR A 59 3.77 16.17 -1.77
C THR A 59 2.34 16.23 -1.22
N VAL A 60 1.78 15.06 -0.87
CA VAL A 60 0.39 14.98 -0.40
C VAL A 60 0.27 15.31 1.09
N LEU A 61 1.21 14.87 1.93
CA LEU A 61 1.10 14.94 3.38
C LEU A 61 2.01 15.99 4.03
N GLY A 62 3.10 16.41 3.39
CA GLY A 62 4.17 17.22 4.03
C GLY A 62 3.72 18.58 4.59
N GLY A 63 2.67 19.17 4.03
CA GLY A 63 2.06 20.42 4.52
C GLY A 63 1.05 20.24 5.67
N LEU A 64 0.72 19.02 6.04
CA LEU A 64 -0.29 18.70 7.07
C LEU A 64 0.36 18.46 8.43
N ARG A 65 -0.47 18.46 9.49
CA ARG A 65 -0.04 18.13 10.85
C ARG A 65 -1.07 17.21 11.50
N PHE A 66 -0.58 16.22 12.26
CA PHE A 66 -1.40 15.21 12.90
C PHE A 66 -0.98 14.99 14.37
N ASP A 67 -1.91 14.66 15.24
CA ASP A 67 -1.57 14.26 16.59
C ASP A 67 -0.98 12.83 16.62
N SER A 68 -1.54 11.94 15.81
CA SER A 68 -1.11 10.54 15.74
C SER A 68 -1.18 10.01 14.32
N ALA A 69 -0.16 9.22 13.93
CA ALA A 69 -0.12 8.49 12.67
C ALA A 69 0.14 7.01 12.90
N LEU A 70 -0.51 6.16 12.10
CA LEU A 70 -0.20 4.75 11.95
C LEU A 70 0.36 4.52 10.54
N GLU A 71 1.57 4.01 10.46
CA GLU A 71 2.19 3.57 9.21
C GLU A 71 2.07 2.05 9.08
N VAL A 72 1.35 1.59 8.06
CA VAL A 72 1.10 0.17 7.78
C VAL A 72 2.06 -0.29 6.69
N GLY A 73 2.90 -1.29 6.98
CA GLY A 73 3.96 -1.74 6.09
C GLY A 73 5.12 -0.75 6.01
N CYS A 74 5.69 -0.36 7.16
CA CYS A 74 6.72 0.68 7.23
C CYS A 74 8.04 0.30 6.55
N GLY A 75 8.27 -0.99 6.27
CA GLY A 75 9.52 -1.48 5.69
C GLY A 75 10.74 -1.03 6.48
N THR A 76 11.73 -0.48 5.78
CA THR A 76 12.95 0.07 6.39
C THR A 76 12.79 1.51 6.90
N GLY A 77 11.56 2.01 7.01
CA GLY A 77 11.28 3.33 7.57
C GLY A 77 11.49 4.52 6.62
N LYS A 78 11.39 4.31 5.31
CA LYS A 78 11.64 5.37 4.32
C LYS A 78 10.65 6.53 4.46
N ASN A 79 9.36 6.25 4.67
CA ASN A 79 8.33 7.26 4.91
C ASN A 79 8.17 7.60 6.40
N THR A 80 8.62 6.73 7.31
CA THR A 80 8.55 6.96 8.77
C THR A 80 9.19 8.28 9.19
N ALA A 81 10.33 8.65 8.58
CA ALA A 81 11.02 9.90 8.85
C ALA A 81 10.15 11.13 8.51
N LEU A 82 9.44 11.10 7.39
CA LEU A 82 8.47 12.15 7.04
C LEU A 82 7.34 12.20 8.06
N LEU A 83 6.76 11.03 8.37
CA LEU A 83 5.64 10.94 9.32
C LEU A 83 6.04 11.44 10.71
N ALA A 84 7.26 11.14 11.17
CA ALA A 84 7.80 11.67 12.43
C ALA A 84 7.88 13.21 12.45
N GLY A 85 8.08 13.84 11.29
CA GLY A 85 8.10 15.30 11.15
C GLY A 85 6.73 15.98 11.09
N ILE A 86 5.67 15.23 10.77
CA ILE A 86 4.31 15.77 10.58
C ILE A 86 3.31 15.28 11.63
N ALA A 87 3.64 14.28 12.43
CA ALA A 87 2.81 13.74 13.50
C ALA A 87 3.51 13.84 14.85
N ARG A 88 2.76 14.06 15.93
CA ARG A 88 3.30 14.10 17.31
C ARG A 88 3.72 12.71 17.78
N THR A 89 3.01 11.67 17.36
CA THR A 89 3.35 10.27 17.59
C THR A 89 3.14 9.46 16.33
N VAL A 90 4.04 8.52 16.08
CA VAL A 90 3.96 7.57 14.96
C VAL A 90 4.03 6.16 15.51
N HIS A 91 3.06 5.33 15.15
CA HIS A 91 3.13 3.90 15.31
C HIS A 91 3.38 3.28 13.94
N ALA A 92 4.49 2.59 13.77
CA ALA A 92 4.90 1.97 12.51
C ALA A 92 4.85 0.45 12.65
N ILE A 93 4.11 -0.22 11.79
CA ILE A 93 3.97 -1.69 11.83
C ILE A 93 4.48 -2.32 10.54
N ASP A 94 5.12 -3.49 10.65
CA ASP A 94 5.59 -4.28 9.52
C ASP A 94 5.59 -5.78 9.86
N TYR A 95 5.47 -6.62 8.84
CA TYR A 95 5.47 -8.08 8.96
C TYR A 95 6.87 -8.69 9.04
N SER A 96 7.91 -7.96 8.62
CA SER A 96 9.29 -8.41 8.59
C SER A 96 10.10 -7.84 9.76
N ALA A 97 10.59 -8.72 10.62
CA ALA A 97 11.48 -8.33 11.73
C ALA A 97 12.79 -7.70 11.23
N ALA A 98 13.32 -8.15 10.07
CA ALA A 98 14.52 -7.58 9.49
C ALA A 98 14.29 -6.16 8.97
N MET A 99 13.11 -5.88 8.37
CA MET A 99 12.73 -4.52 7.95
C MET A 99 12.63 -3.59 9.16
N ILE A 100 11.97 -4.01 10.23
CA ILE A 100 11.85 -3.23 11.48
C ILE A 100 13.23 -2.98 12.11
N ALA A 101 14.13 -3.96 12.10
CA ALA A 101 15.49 -3.76 12.60
C ALA A 101 16.20 -2.64 11.83
N ARG A 102 16.13 -2.65 10.50
CA ARG A 102 16.67 -1.60 9.64
C ARG A 102 16.01 -0.23 9.86
N ALA A 103 14.69 -0.22 10.03
CA ALA A 103 13.96 1.02 10.32
C ALA A 103 14.44 1.65 11.64
N LYS A 104 14.62 0.84 12.70
CA LYS A 104 15.14 1.29 14.00
C LYS A 104 16.56 1.82 13.92
N GLU A 105 17.44 1.19 13.15
CA GLU A 105 18.83 1.65 12.95
C GLU A 105 18.88 3.06 12.32
N LYS A 106 17.92 3.40 11.46
CA LYS A 106 17.86 4.68 10.73
C LYS A 106 17.01 5.75 11.41
N SER A 107 16.25 5.38 12.45
CA SER A 107 15.25 6.27 13.05
C SER A 107 15.76 6.81 14.40
N PRO A 108 16.31 8.01 14.44
CA PRO A 108 16.68 8.69 15.69
C PRO A 108 15.47 9.41 16.34
N PHE A 109 14.22 9.05 15.97
CA PHE A 109 13.02 9.79 16.36
C PHE A 109 12.41 9.22 17.64
N ASP A 110 12.33 10.03 18.69
CA ASP A 110 11.74 9.63 19.99
C ASP A 110 10.21 9.46 19.93
N ASN A 111 9.57 10.00 18.91
CA ASN A 111 8.12 9.95 18.71
C ASN A 111 7.66 8.76 17.83
N VAL A 112 8.54 7.80 17.53
CA VAL A 112 8.23 6.62 16.68
C VAL A 112 8.30 5.33 17.48
N VAL A 113 7.24 4.51 17.40
CA VAL A 113 7.20 3.16 17.95
C VAL A 113 7.05 2.16 16.82
N PHE A 114 7.95 1.16 16.75
CA PHE A 114 7.91 0.09 15.77
C PHE A 114 7.38 -1.21 16.37
N THR A 115 6.41 -1.85 15.72
CA THR A 115 5.81 -3.11 16.14
C THR A 115 5.80 -4.13 15.01
N LEU A 116 6.20 -5.37 15.31
CA LEU A 116 6.05 -6.49 14.38
C LEU A 116 4.58 -6.91 14.35
N ALA A 117 3.95 -6.84 13.19
CA ALA A 117 2.54 -7.20 13.04
C ALA A 117 2.24 -7.71 11.62
N ASP A 118 1.36 -8.71 11.54
CA ASP A 118 0.74 -9.13 10.29
C ASP A 118 -0.50 -8.29 10.04
N ILE A 119 -0.50 -7.51 8.97
CA ILE A 119 -1.62 -6.62 8.63
C ILE A 119 -2.88 -7.35 8.18
N ASN A 120 -2.80 -8.66 7.90
CA ASN A 120 -3.96 -9.52 7.67
C ASN A 120 -4.64 -9.96 8.98
N GLN A 121 -4.12 -9.55 10.13
CA GLN A 121 -4.71 -9.75 11.45
C GLN A 121 -5.18 -8.42 12.02
N ILE A 122 -5.93 -8.47 13.14
CA ILE A 122 -6.31 -7.25 13.87
C ILE A 122 -5.06 -6.45 14.23
N TRP A 123 -5.04 -5.19 13.82
CA TRP A 123 -3.87 -4.32 14.03
C TRP A 123 -3.69 -4.00 15.52
N PRO A 124 -2.44 -3.96 16.02
CA PRO A 124 -2.13 -3.70 17.42
C PRO A 124 -2.35 -2.22 17.80
N CYS A 125 -3.50 -1.69 17.44
CA CYS A 125 -3.92 -0.31 17.65
C CYS A 125 -5.35 -0.28 18.19
N PRO A 126 -5.65 0.55 19.20
CA PRO A 126 -7.02 0.77 19.66
C PRO A 126 -7.89 1.42 18.58
N ASP A 127 -9.21 1.31 18.75
CA ASP A 127 -10.16 2.05 17.92
C ASP A 127 -9.94 3.55 18.07
N ARG A 128 -10.04 4.27 16.95
CA ARG A 128 -9.93 5.74 16.89
C ARG A 128 -8.62 6.30 17.44
N ALA A 129 -7.52 5.52 17.37
CA ALA A 129 -6.22 5.89 17.90
C ALA A 129 -5.40 6.79 16.99
N ALA A 130 -5.70 6.86 15.69
CA ALA A 130 -4.89 7.59 14.71
C ALA A 130 -5.70 8.66 13.97
N ASN A 131 -5.05 9.82 13.72
CA ASN A 131 -5.58 10.87 12.86
C ASN A 131 -5.16 10.69 11.40
N LEU A 132 -4.09 9.92 11.19
CA LEU A 132 -3.60 9.52 9.87
C LEU A 132 -3.27 8.02 9.89
N VAL A 133 -3.72 7.31 8.87
CA VAL A 133 -3.23 5.97 8.52
C VAL A 133 -2.59 6.06 7.14
N THR A 134 -1.41 5.45 6.96
CA THR A 134 -0.75 5.37 5.65
C THR A 134 -0.48 3.92 5.28
N CYS A 135 -0.72 3.59 4.00
CA CYS A 135 -0.36 2.31 3.37
C CYS A 135 0.37 2.63 2.06
N ASN A 136 1.66 2.32 2.00
CA ASN A 136 2.51 2.66 0.87
C ASN A 136 3.22 1.42 0.33
N LEU A 137 2.93 1.03 -0.93
CA LEU A 137 3.56 -0.10 -1.62
C LEU A 137 3.50 -1.42 -0.83
N VAL A 138 2.36 -1.68 -0.20
CA VAL A 138 2.13 -2.88 0.62
C VAL A 138 0.89 -3.65 0.20
N LEU A 139 -0.12 -2.97 -0.38
CA LEU A 139 -1.40 -3.58 -0.68
C LEU A 139 -1.34 -4.50 -1.90
N GLU A 140 -0.33 -4.37 -2.76
CA GLU A 140 -0.06 -5.36 -3.81
C GLU A 140 0.20 -6.77 -3.26
N HIS A 141 0.53 -6.91 -1.97
CA HIS A 141 0.76 -8.20 -1.32
C HIS A 141 -0.45 -8.75 -0.56
N ILE A 142 -1.57 -8.06 -0.60
CA ILE A 142 -2.81 -8.41 0.11
C ILE A 142 -3.86 -8.84 -0.91
N GLU A 143 -4.43 -10.04 -0.75
CA GLU A 143 -5.45 -10.53 -1.66
C GLU A 143 -6.79 -9.81 -1.45
N GLU A 144 -7.18 -9.56 -0.19
CA GLU A 144 -8.47 -9.00 0.19
C GLU A 144 -8.34 -7.63 0.85
N LEU A 145 -8.61 -6.57 0.10
CA LEU A 145 -8.50 -5.20 0.59
C LEU A 145 -9.54 -4.85 1.66
N SER A 146 -10.71 -5.50 1.65
CA SER A 146 -11.83 -5.16 2.53
C SER A 146 -11.44 -5.16 4.00
N PHE A 147 -10.68 -6.16 4.45
CA PHE A 147 -10.19 -6.25 5.83
C PHE A 147 -9.24 -5.09 6.19
N ILE A 148 -8.32 -4.74 5.30
CA ILE A 148 -7.37 -3.65 5.50
C ILE A 148 -8.09 -2.30 5.66
N PHE A 149 -9.08 -2.05 4.80
CA PHE A 149 -9.88 -0.83 4.87
C PHE A 149 -10.79 -0.79 6.09
N ALA A 150 -11.30 -1.95 6.54
CA ALA A 150 -12.06 -2.07 7.80
C ALA A 150 -11.17 -1.73 9.01
N GLU A 151 -9.96 -2.26 9.08
CA GLU A 151 -9.01 -1.96 10.15
C GLU A 151 -8.56 -0.49 10.12
N ALA A 152 -8.28 0.07 8.93
CA ALA A 152 -7.99 1.49 8.78
C ALA A 152 -9.16 2.36 9.27
N ALA A 153 -10.39 2.03 8.89
CA ALA A 153 -11.58 2.74 9.36
C ALA A 153 -11.79 2.58 10.88
N ARG A 154 -11.50 1.41 11.47
CA ARG A 154 -11.59 1.18 12.90
C ARG A 154 -10.60 2.05 13.68
N VAL A 155 -9.35 2.04 13.24
CA VAL A 155 -8.25 2.74 13.94
C VAL A 155 -8.32 4.26 13.76
N LEU A 156 -8.85 4.75 12.63
CA LEU A 156 -8.99 6.19 12.40
C LEU A 156 -9.97 6.84 13.37
N ALA A 157 -9.53 7.95 13.94
CA ALA A 157 -10.40 8.89 14.62
C ALA A 157 -11.39 9.52 13.64
N THR A 158 -12.51 10.05 14.16
CA THR A 158 -13.44 10.89 13.39
C THR A 158 -12.72 12.08 12.79
N GLY A 159 -12.91 12.35 11.50
CA GLY A 159 -12.16 13.38 10.74
C GLY A 159 -10.73 12.95 10.35
N GLY A 160 -10.30 11.75 10.72
CA GLY A 160 -9.00 11.19 10.36
C GLY A 160 -8.91 10.83 8.87
N ARG A 161 -7.70 10.60 8.38
CA ARG A 161 -7.40 10.38 6.98
C ARG A 161 -6.67 9.06 6.76
N LEU A 162 -7.04 8.36 5.69
CA LEU A 162 -6.29 7.23 5.14
C LEU A 162 -5.60 7.69 3.85
N PHE A 163 -4.29 7.59 3.82
CA PHE A 163 -3.49 7.80 2.62
C PHE A 163 -3.00 6.44 2.10
N VAL A 164 -3.23 6.17 0.83
CA VAL A 164 -2.76 4.97 0.13
C VAL A 164 -1.94 5.42 -1.08
N SER A 165 -0.77 4.81 -1.28
CA SER A 165 0.07 5.02 -2.46
C SER A 165 0.58 3.66 -2.94
N GLU A 166 0.18 3.25 -4.15
CA GLU A 166 0.44 1.90 -4.66
C GLU A 166 0.95 1.91 -6.11
N LEU A 167 1.60 0.81 -6.49
CA LEU A 167 1.95 0.59 -7.88
C LEU A 167 0.68 0.63 -8.75
N HIS A 168 0.71 1.43 -9.80
CA HIS A 168 -0.47 1.63 -10.64
C HIS A 168 -0.92 0.30 -11.28
N PRO A 169 -2.22 -0.07 -11.26
CA PRO A 169 -2.74 -1.33 -11.82
C PRO A 169 -2.30 -1.55 -13.27
N PHE A 170 -2.27 -0.50 -14.06
CA PHE A 170 -1.84 -0.60 -15.46
C PHE A 170 -0.40 -1.11 -15.60
N ARG A 171 0.51 -0.71 -14.70
CA ARG A 171 1.88 -1.25 -14.64
C ARG A 171 1.89 -2.71 -14.24
N GLN A 172 1.03 -3.09 -13.30
CA GLN A 172 0.91 -4.49 -12.86
C GLN A 172 0.39 -5.38 -14.00
N TYR A 173 -0.60 -4.92 -14.77
CA TYR A 173 -1.07 -5.63 -15.97
C TYR A 173 0.04 -5.79 -17.03
N LEU A 174 0.95 -4.84 -17.13
CA LEU A 174 2.14 -4.95 -17.99
C LEU A 174 3.26 -5.79 -17.39
N GLY A 175 3.03 -6.43 -16.23
CA GLY A 175 3.95 -7.37 -15.59
C GLY A 175 4.94 -6.75 -14.62
N THR A 176 4.76 -5.48 -14.22
CA THR A 176 5.55 -4.87 -13.14
C THR A 176 5.07 -5.41 -11.81
N GLN A 177 5.98 -5.88 -10.96
CA GLN A 177 5.72 -6.31 -9.58
C GLN A 177 6.98 -6.17 -8.74
N ALA A 178 6.85 -6.26 -7.41
CA ALA A 178 7.98 -6.25 -6.49
C ALA A 178 8.94 -7.41 -6.81
N ARG A 179 10.22 -7.09 -6.95
CA ARG A 179 11.30 -8.05 -7.23
C ARG A 179 12.63 -7.52 -6.73
N PHE A 180 13.55 -8.43 -6.46
CA PHE A 180 14.93 -8.10 -6.10
C PHE A 180 15.90 -9.12 -6.68
N ASP A 181 17.15 -8.72 -6.86
CA ASP A 181 18.21 -9.60 -7.36
C ASP A 181 19.02 -10.13 -6.18
N ARG A 182 19.24 -11.45 -6.18
CA ARG A 182 20.10 -12.14 -5.21
C ARG A 182 20.78 -13.33 -5.88
N ASP A 183 22.08 -13.49 -5.63
CA ASP A 183 22.88 -14.61 -6.14
C ASP A 183 22.77 -14.77 -7.67
N GLN A 184 22.73 -13.65 -8.41
CA GLN A 184 22.54 -13.56 -9.88
C GLN A 184 21.16 -14.05 -10.37
N GLU A 185 20.20 -14.21 -9.47
CA GLU A 185 18.81 -14.58 -9.79
C GLU A 185 17.86 -13.43 -9.43
N THR A 186 16.93 -13.11 -10.34
CA THR A 186 15.82 -12.20 -10.04
C THR A 186 14.70 -12.96 -9.35
N ARG A 187 14.41 -12.59 -8.12
CA ARG A 187 13.32 -13.17 -7.31
C ARG A 187 12.12 -12.24 -7.33
N THR A 188 10.97 -12.78 -7.69
CA THR A 188 9.69 -12.08 -7.68
C THR A 188 8.94 -12.39 -6.39
N ILE A 189 8.21 -11.39 -5.87
CA ILE A 189 7.41 -11.51 -4.66
C ILE A 189 5.96 -11.72 -5.07
N GLU A 190 5.21 -12.52 -4.30
CA GLU A 190 3.78 -12.72 -4.53
C GLU A 190 3.05 -11.38 -4.52
N ALA A 191 2.26 -11.13 -5.57
CA ALA A 191 1.52 -9.88 -5.72
C ALA A 191 0.16 -10.12 -6.37
N PHE A 192 -0.81 -9.30 -5.98
CA PHE A 192 -2.17 -9.26 -6.49
C PHE A 192 -2.40 -7.95 -7.23
N VAL A 193 -3.13 -8.00 -8.33
CA VAL A 193 -3.51 -6.80 -9.07
C VAL A 193 -4.84 -6.31 -8.52
N HIS A 194 -4.86 -5.08 -8.04
CA HIS A 194 -6.08 -4.40 -7.61
C HIS A 194 -6.41 -3.29 -8.60
N ASN A 195 -7.64 -3.29 -9.10
CA ASN A 195 -8.15 -2.20 -9.93
C ASN A 195 -8.38 -0.94 -9.08
N VAL A 196 -8.49 0.18 -9.74
CA VAL A 196 -8.83 1.45 -9.06
C VAL A 196 -10.13 1.33 -8.25
N THR A 197 -11.12 0.61 -8.80
CA THR A 197 -12.40 0.38 -8.15
C THR A 197 -12.29 -0.48 -6.90
N ASP A 198 -11.35 -1.42 -6.82
CA ASP A 198 -11.19 -2.28 -5.65
C ASP A 198 -10.83 -1.45 -4.41
N PHE A 199 -9.98 -0.41 -4.58
CA PHE A 199 -9.66 0.54 -3.51
C PHE A 199 -10.85 1.42 -3.12
N THR A 200 -11.56 1.96 -4.12
CA THR A 200 -12.67 2.89 -3.85
C THR A 200 -13.88 2.19 -3.25
N ASP A 201 -14.17 0.98 -3.69
CA ASP A 201 -15.26 0.16 -3.18
C ASP A 201 -14.96 -0.32 -1.76
N ALA A 202 -13.73 -0.78 -1.49
CA ALA A 202 -13.31 -1.14 -0.14
C ALA A 202 -13.40 0.04 0.83
N ALA A 203 -13.02 1.25 0.39
CA ALA A 203 -13.15 2.46 1.19
C ALA A 203 -14.63 2.80 1.48
N ALA A 204 -15.47 2.81 0.44
CA ALA A 204 -16.89 3.16 0.56
C ALA A 204 -17.66 2.18 1.45
N GLN A 205 -17.39 0.86 1.31
CA GLN A 205 -17.98 -0.19 2.15
C GLN A 205 -17.64 -0.04 3.64
N ASN A 206 -16.50 0.59 3.95
CA ASN A 206 -16.05 0.83 5.32
C ASN A 206 -16.27 2.29 5.80
N GLY A 207 -17.14 3.03 5.11
CA GLY A 207 -17.54 4.37 5.52
C GLY A 207 -16.46 5.44 5.35
N LEU A 208 -15.46 5.20 4.52
CA LEU A 208 -14.43 6.17 4.16
C LEU A 208 -14.83 6.92 2.88
N SER A 209 -14.77 8.25 2.89
CA SER A 209 -15.08 9.09 1.75
C SER A 209 -13.81 9.50 1.00
N MET A 210 -13.80 9.32 -0.32
CA MET A 210 -12.67 9.71 -1.17
C MET A 210 -12.57 11.24 -1.24
N GLN A 211 -11.36 11.78 -0.93
CA GLN A 211 -11.04 13.20 -1.02
C GLN A 211 -10.26 13.52 -2.29
N SER A 212 -9.33 12.64 -2.67
CA SER A 212 -8.58 12.78 -3.91
C SER A 212 -8.05 11.44 -4.40
N ILE A 213 -7.89 11.35 -5.72
CA ILE A 213 -7.17 10.30 -6.43
C ILE A 213 -6.22 10.97 -7.39
N LYS A 214 -4.97 10.50 -7.48
CA LYS A 214 -3.96 11.05 -8.40
C LYS A 214 -3.07 9.95 -8.94
N GLU A 215 -2.66 10.13 -10.20
CA GLU A 215 -1.68 9.31 -10.89
C GLU A 215 -0.34 10.03 -10.94
N TRP A 216 0.77 9.27 -10.88
CA TRP A 216 2.11 9.83 -10.77
C TRP A 216 3.09 9.12 -11.68
N TRP A 217 3.99 9.92 -12.28
CA TRP A 217 5.08 9.46 -13.13
C TRP A 217 6.42 9.84 -12.51
N HIS A 218 7.37 8.94 -12.56
CA HIS A 218 8.76 9.28 -12.32
C HIS A 218 9.31 10.01 -13.57
N GLU A 219 10.28 10.90 -13.41
CA GLU A 219 10.87 11.65 -14.53
C GLU A 219 11.44 10.76 -15.67
N GLU A 220 11.86 9.55 -15.31
CA GLU A 220 12.34 8.53 -16.26
C GLU A 220 11.20 7.72 -16.92
N ASP A 221 9.95 8.00 -16.63
CA ASP A 221 8.79 7.31 -17.21
C ASP A 221 8.27 7.98 -18.48
N VAL A 222 9.17 8.44 -19.33
CA VAL A 222 8.80 9.03 -20.62
C VAL A 222 8.02 8.01 -21.46
N ASP A 223 6.88 8.43 -22.00
CA ASP A 223 5.97 7.63 -22.83
C ASP A 223 5.48 6.30 -22.19
N LYS A 224 5.49 6.24 -20.86
CA LYS A 224 5.00 5.08 -20.10
C LYS A 224 3.71 5.42 -19.34
N PRO A 225 2.87 4.40 -19.02
CA PRO A 225 1.74 4.61 -18.12
C PRO A 225 2.19 5.12 -16.73
N PRO A 226 1.28 5.69 -15.93
CA PRO A 226 1.61 6.15 -14.59
C PRO A 226 2.25 5.03 -13.76
N ARG A 227 3.24 5.40 -12.95
CA ARG A 227 3.94 4.44 -12.09
C ARG A 227 3.19 4.16 -10.82
N LEU A 228 2.69 5.19 -10.18
CA LEU A 228 1.92 5.10 -8.94
C LEU A 228 0.53 5.70 -9.10
N ILE A 229 -0.35 5.21 -8.25
CA ILE A 229 -1.64 5.81 -7.98
C ILE A 229 -1.74 6.09 -6.49
N SER A 230 -2.25 7.25 -6.10
CA SER A 230 -2.50 7.57 -4.70
C SER A 230 -3.95 7.95 -4.45
N PHE A 231 -4.43 7.59 -3.27
CA PHE A 231 -5.75 7.90 -2.76
C PHE A 231 -5.63 8.60 -1.41
N LEU A 232 -6.45 9.59 -1.21
CA LEU A 232 -6.67 10.18 0.10
C LEU A 232 -8.16 10.02 0.44
N PHE A 233 -8.43 9.30 1.51
CA PHE A 233 -9.77 9.12 2.06
C PHE A 233 -9.89 9.83 3.40
N ALA A 234 -11.11 10.18 3.78
CA ALA A 234 -11.43 10.71 5.09
C ALA A 234 -12.49 9.85 5.79
N LYS A 235 -12.35 9.68 7.09
CA LYS A 235 -13.41 9.14 7.94
C LYS A 235 -14.35 10.29 8.30
N PRO A 236 -15.62 10.29 7.85
CA PRO A 236 -16.58 11.33 8.17
C PRO A 236 -16.78 11.55 9.67
N GLY A 237 -17.29 12.75 10.04
CA GLY A 237 -17.67 13.10 11.39
C GLY A 237 -18.99 12.50 11.82
#